data_f908d234e6e76fd818a84574865381e3
#
_entry.id   f908d234e6e76fd818a84574865381e3
#
_cell.length_a   1.000
_cell.length_b   1.000
_cell.length_c   1.000
_cell.angle_alpha   90.00
_cell.angle_beta   90.00
_cell.angle_gamma   90.00
#
_symmetry.space_group_name_H-M   'P 1'
#
loop_
_entity.id
_entity.type
_entity.pdbx_description
1 polymer ?
#
loop_
_entity_poly.entity_id
_entity_poly.type
_entity_poly.pdbx_seq_one_letter_code
_entity_poly.pdbx_strand_id
1 'polypeptide(L)'
;LRQQQLEQQRRRAQWSYQQRYLERLRQDQQRLQNWRYSDYGPISYRYNRGGRYYETNQYGAQMLRQAVSDGYAEGYRAGQADRADGWRGSYQDSYGYQDATYGYNGYYVDVNEYQYYFREGFRRGYEDGYYSRSRYGRYSNGVYSILGTILGQILNLQSF
;
A
#
# COMPACT_ATOMS: atom_id res chain seq x y z
N LEU A 1 1.44 -16.84 15.59
CA LEU A 1 2.17 -17.50 14.52
C LEU A 1 3.36 -16.67 14.08
N ARG A 2 3.11 -15.49 13.62
CA ARG A 2 4.14 -14.64 13.05
C ARG A 2 5.14 -14.17 14.09
N GLN A 3 4.68 -13.88 15.30
CA GLN A 3 5.56 -13.42 16.36
C GLN A 3 6.66 -14.44 16.66
N GLN A 4 6.27 -15.68 16.90
CA GLN A 4 7.23 -16.73 17.25
C GLN A 4 8.20 -16.98 16.11
N GLN A 5 7.72 -17.04 14.88
CA GLN A 5 8.57 -17.23 13.71
C GLN A 5 9.56 -16.09 13.55
N LEU A 6 9.08 -14.85 13.70
CA LEU A 6 9.93 -13.67 13.52
C LEU A 6 10.96 -13.56 14.62
N GLU A 7 10.62 -13.92 15.87
CA GLU A 7 11.57 -13.93 16.97
C GLU A 7 12.64 -15.00 16.80
N GLN A 8 12.25 -16.21 16.40
CA GLN A 8 13.18 -17.29 16.13
C GLN A 8 14.16 -16.93 15.01
N GLN A 9 13.72 -16.20 14.02
CA GLN A 9 14.53 -15.74 12.92
C GLN A 9 15.26 -14.43 13.22
N ARG A 10 15.13 -13.90 14.45
CA ARG A 10 15.71 -12.62 14.86
C ARG A 10 15.21 -11.45 14.01
N ARG A 11 13.94 -11.47 13.69
CA ARG A 11 13.31 -10.42 12.88
C ARG A 11 12.47 -9.50 13.75
N ARG A 12 13.06 -8.95 14.80
CA ARG A 12 12.35 -8.10 15.76
C ARG A 12 11.79 -6.84 15.14
N ALA A 13 12.53 -6.20 14.25
CA ALA A 13 12.07 -4.99 13.59
C ALA A 13 10.90 -5.29 12.67
N GLN A 14 10.93 -6.41 11.95
CA GLN A 14 9.81 -6.82 11.11
C GLN A 14 8.57 -7.14 11.95
N TRP A 15 8.77 -7.79 13.10
CA TRP A 15 7.66 -8.06 13.99
C TRP A 15 7.05 -6.76 14.52
N SER A 16 7.87 -5.79 14.92
CA SER A 16 7.38 -4.47 15.35
C SER A 16 6.63 -3.77 14.22
N TYR A 17 7.13 -3.86 12.99
CA TYR A 17 6.42 -3.33 11.83
C TYR A 17 5.05 -3.98 11.69
N GLN A 18 4.98 -5.32 11.80
CA GLN A 18 3.72 -6.04 11.68
C GLN A 18 2.72 -5.59 12.74
N GLN A 19 3.17 -5.42 13.98
CA GLN A 19 2.29 -4.97 15.06
C GLN A 19 1.74 -3.57 14.78
N ARG A 20 2.58 -2.67 14.30
CA ARG A 20 2.15 -1.31 13.95
C ARG A 20 1.19 -1.32 12.76
N TYR A 21 1.43 -2.17 11.78
CA TYR A 21 0.52 -2.31 10.65
C TYR A 21 -0.86 -2.78 11.12
N LEU A 22 -0.90 -3.80 11.95
CA LEU A 22 -2.16 -4.34 12.49
C LEU A 22 -2.90 -3.30 13.32
N GLU A 23 -2.18 -2.51 14.10
CA GLU A 23 -2.78 -1.44 14.88
C GLU A 23 -3.39 -0.36 13.99
N ARG A 24 -2.66 0.06 12.95
CA ARG A 24 -3.20 1.03 12.00
C ARG A 24 -4.41 0.48 11.25
N LEU A 25 -4.36 -0.80 10.89
CA LEU A 25 -5.49 -1.46 10.22
C LEU A 25 -6.72 -1.47 11.11
N ARG A 26 -6.55 -1.79 12.39
CA ARG A 26 -7.66 -1.79 13.35
C ARG A 26 -8.25 -0.38 13.52
N GLN A 27 -7.40 0.64 13.65
CA GLN A 27 -7.85 2.03 13.75
C GLN A 27 -8.60 2.45 12.49
N ASP A 28 -8.12 2.03 11.34
CA ASP A 28 -8.77 2.30 10.07
C ASP A 28 -10.16 1.67 10.00
N GLN A 29 -10.29 0.43 10.47
CA GLN A 29 -11.58 -0.25 10.52
C GLN A 29 -12.56 0.46 11.46
N GLN A 30 -12.08 0.96 12.60
CA GLN A 30 -12.91 1.74 13.50
C GLN A 30 -13.37 3.05 12.84
N ARG A 31 -12.49 3.72 12.14
CA ARG A 31 -12.83 4.91 11.37
C ARG A 31 -13.92 4.60 10.35
N LEU A 32 -13.80 3.46 9.67
CA LEU A 32 -14.74 3.05 8.63
C LEU A 32 -16.13 2.71 9.19
N GLN A 33 -16.24 2.32 10.46
CA GLN A 33 -17.55 2.10 11.08
C GLN A 33 -18.42 3.35 11.08
N ASN A 34 -17.78 4.52 11.15
CA ASN A 34 -18.48 5.81 11.13
C ASN A 34 -18.49 6.43 9.73
N TRP A 35 -17.88 5.78 8.76
CA TRP A 35 -17.82 6.27 7.41
C TRP A 35 -19.14 6.00 6.70
N ARG A 36 -19.61 6.98 5.95
CA ARG A 36 -20.85 6.85 5.22
C ARG A 36 -20.57 6.80 3.73
N TYR A 37 -21.21 5.86 3.07
CA TYR A 37 -21.17 5.78 1.62
C TYR A 37 -21.82 7.04 1.03
N SER A 38 -21.07 7.74 0.22
CA SER A 38 -21.56 8.90 -0.51
C SER A 38 -21.94 8.48 -1.91
N ASP A 39 -23.04 9.06 -2.40
CA ASP A 39 -23.36 8.87 -3.79
C ASP A 39 -22.21 9.38 -4.63
N TYR A 40 -21.85 8.62 -5.64
CA TYR A 40 -20.72 8.95 -6.48
C TYR A 40 -21.20 9.32 -7.87
N GLY A 41 -20.54 10.24 -8.48
CA GLY A 41 -20.89 10.70 -9.81
C GLY A 41 -20.70 9.64 -10.88
N PRO A 42 -20.88 10.01 -12.13
CA PRO A 42 -20.77 9.09 -13.24
C PRO A 42 -19.37 8.53 -13.40
N ILE A 43 -19.25 7.45 -14.15
CA ILE A 43 -17.97 6.92 -14.59
C ILE A 43 -17.26 8.04 -15.37
N SER A 44 -16.04 8.38 -14.92
CA SER A 44 -15.31 9.51 -15.49
C SER A 44 -13.84 9.20 -15.76
N TYR A 45 -13.37 8.01 -15.38
CA TYR A 45 -11.99 7.60 -15.59
C TYR A 45 -11.92 6.19 -16.15
N ARG A 46 -10.86 5.95 -16.87
CA ARG A 46 -10.52 4.65 -17.43
C ARG A 46 -9.05 4.37 -17.16
N TYR A 47 -8.71 3.13 -16.91
CA TYR A 47 -7.32 2.71 -16.73
C TYR A 47 -7.12 1.31 -17.30
N ASN A 48 -5.87 0.97 -17.59
CA ASN A 48 -5.50 -0.33 -18.15
C ASN A 48 -4.73 -1.13 -17.11
N ARG A 49 -5.09 -2.41 -16.95
CA ARG A 49 -4.35 -3.32 -16.10
C ARG A 49 -4.27 -4.68 -16.81
N GLY A 50 -3.04 -5.09 -17.11
CA GLY A 50 -2.82 -6.38 -17.77
C GLY A 50 -3.47 -6.49 -19.14
N GLY A 51 -3.54 -5.39 -19.89
CA GLY A 51 -4.13 -5.38 -21.22
C GLY A 51 -5.63 -5.22 -21.24
N ARG A 52 -6.29 -5.12 -20.10
CA ARG A 52 -7.74 -4.89 -20.00
C ARG A 52 -8.01 -3.50 -19.53
N TYR A 53 -9.07 -2.88 -20.06
CA TYR A 53 -9.53 -1.58 -19.62
C TYR A 53 -10.60 -1.73 -18.57
N TYR A 54 -10.51 -0.88 -17.55
CA TYR A 54 -11.47 -0.77 -16.45
C TYR A 54 -11.96 0.66 -16.38
N GLU A 55 -13.17 0.83 -15.91
CA GLU A 55 -13.78 2.15 -15.74
C GLU A 55 -14.11 2.38 -14.28
N THR A 56 -13.99 3.63 -13.83
CA THR A 56 -14.30 3.98 -12.46
C THR A 56 -14.74 5.45 -12.39
N ASN A 57 -15.33 5.82 -11.26
CA ASN A 57 -15.69 7.21 -10.99
C ASN A 57 -14.53 7.91 -10.25
N GLN A 58 -14.74 9.19 -9.90
CA GLN A 58 -13.69 9.97 -9.21
C GLN A 58 -13.30 9.37 -7.87
N TYR A 59 -14.25 8.77 -7.13
CA TYR A 59 -13.94 8.18 -5.82
C TYR A 59 -13.16 6.88 -5.96
N GLY A 60 -13.48 6.08 -6.96
CA GLY A 60 -12.71 4.89 -7.27
C GLY A 60 -11.29 5.23 -7.72
N ALA A 61 -11.15 6.28 -8.54
CA ALA A 61 -9.83 6.76 -8.96
C ALA A 61 -8.99 7.19 -7.75
N GLN A 62 -9.58 7.93 -6.83
CA GLN A 62 -8.89 8.34 -5.60
C GLN A 62 -8.51 7.14 -4.73
N MET A 63 -9.42 6.16 -4.63
CA MET A 63 -9.16 4.94 -3.84
C MET A 63 -7.96 4.17 -4.40
N LEU A 64 -7.86 4.07 -5.72
CA LEU A 64 -6.74 3.37 -6.35
C LEU A 64 -5.42 4.14 -6.21
N ARG A 65 -5.46 5.47 -6.32
CA ARG A 65 -4.28 6.30 -6.04
C ARG A 65 -3.83 6.14 -4.60
N GLN A 66 -4.77 6.14 -3.68
CA GLN A 66 -4.49 5.93 -2.27
C GLN A 66 -3.85 4.55 -2.03
N ALA A 67 -4.36 3.52 -2.71
CA ALA A 67 -3.80 2.17 -2.58
C ALA A 67 -2.31 2.17 -2.92
N VAL A 68 -1.93 2.79 -4.02
CA VAL A 68 -0.52 2.88 -4.43
C VAL A 68 0.29 3.66 -3.40
N SER A 69 -0.22 4.80 -2.96
CA SER A 69 0.49 5.69 -2.02
C SER A 69 0.65 5.06 -0.65
N ASP A 70 -0.42 4.47 -0.11
CA ASP A 70 -0.36 3.80 1.19
C ASP A 70 0.51 2.55 1.10
N GLY A 71 0.43 1.84 -0.01
CA GLY A 71 1.28 0.68 -0.25
C GLY A 71 2.75 1.08 -0.22
N TYR A 72 3.10 2.16 -0.89
CA TYR A 72 4.49 2.64 -0.91
C TYR A 72 4.98 2.96 0.50
N ALA A 73 4.20 3.70 1.28
CA ALA A 73 4.59 4.08 2.64
C ALA A 73 4.75 2.84 3.54
N GLU A 74 3.81 1.91 3.46
CA GLU A 74 3.89 0.67 4.24
C GLU A 74 5.06 -0.19 3.80
N GLY A 75 5.29 -0.28 2.50
CA GLY A 75 6.43 -1.01 1.96
C GLY A 75 7.75 -0.43 2.44
N TYR A 76 7.88 0.90 2.44
CA TYR A 76 9.09 1.56 2.92
C TYR A 76 9.39 1.18 4.37
N ARG A 77 8.37 1.23 5.23
CA ARG A 77 8.54 0.85 6.64
C ARG A 77 8.93 -0.62 6.80
N ALA A 78 8.31 -1.49 6.02
CA ALA A 78 8.64 -2.92 6.06
C ALA A 78 10.06 -3.20 5.57
N GLY A 79 10.49 -2.50 4.53
CA GLY A 79 11.86 -2.62 4.02
C GLY A 79 12.90 -2.14 5.01
N GLN A 80 12.65 -1.01 5.67
CA GLN A 80 13.51 -0.52 6.74
C GLN A 80 13.62 -1.54 7.87
N ALA A 81 12.51 -2.17 8.23
CA ALA A 81 12.50 -3.16 9.30
C ALA A 81 13.37 -4.36 8.93
N ASP A 82 13.25 -4.87 7.72
CA ASP A 82 14.06 -6.00 7.28
C ASP A 82 15.54 -5.63 7.20
N ARG A 83 15.86 -4.42 6.78
CA ARG A 83 17.23 -3.94 6.78
C ARG A 83 17.81 -3.89 8.19
N ALA A 84 17.00 -3.38 9.14
CA ALA A 84 17.44 -3.31 10.55
C ALA A 84 17.68 -4.69 11.14
N ASP A 85 16.92 -5.69 10.72
CA ASP A 85 17.08 -7.07 11.17
C ASP A 85 18.23 -7.80 10.46
N GLY A 86 18.83 -7.20 9.44
CA GLY A 86 19.80 -7.88 8.60
C GLY A 86 19.18 -9.01 7.78
N TRP A 87 17.88 -8.92 7.52
CA TRP A 87 17.16 -9.95 6.78
C TRP A 87 17.33 -9.74 5.27
N ARG A 88 17.17 -10.82 4.53
CA ARG A 88 17.20 -10.72 3.06
C ARG A 88 16.04 -9.87 2.57
N GLY A 89 16.21 -9.18 1.46
CA GLY A 89 15.20 -8.31 0.88
C GLY A 89 14.11 -9.11 0.17
N SER A 90 13.05 -9.44 0.89
CA SER A 90 11.92 -10.22 0.36
C SER A 90 10.62 -9.56 0.81
N TYR A 91 10.05 -8.73 -0.06
CA TYR A 91 8.83 -7.99 0.28
C TYR A 91 7.62 -8.92 0.46
N GLN A 92 7.62 -10.08 -0.20
CA GLN A 92 6.51 -11.02 -0.16
C GLN A 92 6.28 -11.60 1.24
N ASP A 93 7.31 -11.59 2.08
CA ASP A 93 7.22 -12.14 3.43
C ASP A 93 6.63 -11.15 4.44
N SER A 94 6.42 -9.89 4.03
CA SER A 94 5.88 -8.88 4.93
C SER A 94 4.38 -8.98 5.03
N TYR A 95 3.86 -8.86 6.25
CA TYR A 95 2.42 -8.97 6.49
C TYR A 95 1.63 -7.92 5.73
N GLY A 96 2.12 -6.69 5.67
CA GLY A 96 1.43 -5.62 4.94
C GLY A 96 1.26 -5.93 3.47
N TYR A 97 2.24 -6.58 2.86
CA TYR A 97 2.12 -7.04 1.47
C TYR A 97 1.08 -8.14 1.33
N GLN A 98 1.09 -9.10 2.25
CA GLN A 98 0.18 -10.23 2.20
C GLN A 98 -1.26 -9.78 2.41
N ASP A 99 -1.50 -8.93 3.39
CA ASP A 99 -2.82 -8.39 3.68
C ASP A 99 -3.28 -7.38 2.62
N ALA A 100 -2.51 -6.34 2.42
CA ALA A 100 -2.71 -5.31 1.38
C ALA A 100 -4.08 -4.61 1.42
N THR A 101 -4.75 -4.56 2.58
CA THR A 101 -6.08 -3.94 2.71
C THR A 101 -6.08 -2.63 3.49
N TYR A 102 -4.94 -2.21 4.01
CA TYR A 102 -4.89 -0.97 4.77
C TYR A 102 -5.35 0.21 3.92
N GLY A 103 -6.31 0.95 4.43
CA GLY A 103 -6.88 2.10 3.75
C GLY A 103 -8.10 1.79 2.88
N TYR A 104 -8.41 0.51 2.64
CA TYR A 104 -9.56 0.14 1.82
C TYR A 104 -10.85 0.36 2.61
N ASN A 105 -11.79 1.08 1.97
CA ASN A 105 -13.04 1.44 2.64
C ASN A 105 -14.22 0.49 2.32
N GLY A 106 -14.01 -0.52 1.50
CA GLY A 106 -15.04 -1.48 1.14
C GLY A 106 -15.94 -1.06 -0.01
N TYR A 107 -15.72 0.14 -0.57
CA TYR A 107 -16.59 0.72 -1.59
C TYR A 107 -15.77 1.20 -2.79
N TYR A 108 -16.45 1.47 -3.90
CA TYR A 108 -15.97 2.09 -5.13
C TYR A 108 -15.10 1.22 -6.02
N VAL A 109 -14.28 0.34 -5.47
CA VAL A 109 -13.49 -0.65 -6.22
C VAL A 109 -13.49 -1.96 -5.46
N ASP A 110 -13.29 -3.07 -6.16
CA ASP A 110 -13.20 -4.38 -5.53
C ASP A 110 -11.93 -4.47 -4.69
N VAL A 111 -12.00 -5.28 -3.63
CA VAL A 111 -10.84 -5.47 -2.73
C VAL A 111 -9.63 -6.00 -3.51
N ASN A 112 -9.84 -6.90 -4.46
CA ASN A 112 -8.73 -7.45 -5.24
C ASN A 112 -8.04 -6.38 -6.07
N GLU A 113 -8.80 -5.43 -6.59
CA GLU A 113 -8.28 -4.31 -7.35
C GLU A 113 -7.43 -3.41 -6.45
N TYR A 114 -7.96 -3.07 -5.26
CA TYR A 114 -7.24 -2.28 -4.28
C TYR A 114 -5.94 -2.97 -3.88
N GLN A 115 -6.01 -4.26 -3.57
CA GLN A 115 -4.83 -5.02 -3.14
C GLN A 115 -3.75 -5.06 -4.22
N TYR A 116 -4.14 -5.19 -5.48
CA TYR A 116 -3.18 -5.18 -6.58
C TYR A 116 -2.36 -3.89 -6.57
N TYR A 117 -3.03 -2.75 -6.50
CA TYR A 117 -2.35 -1.46 -6.55
C TYR A 117 -1.59 -1.16 -5.26
N PHE A 118 -2.12 -1.58 -4.12
CA PHE A 118 -1.40 -1.48 -2.85
C PHE A 118 -0.06 -2.25 -2.94
N ARG A 119 -0.10 -3.46 -3.47
CA ARG A 119 1.10 -4.29 -3.60
C ARG A 119 2.11 -3.71 -4.59
N GLU A 120 1.64 -3.08 -5.64
CA GLU A 120 2.54 -2.41 -6.59
C GLU A 120 3.28 -1.26 -5.92
N GLY A 121 2.60 -0.48 -5.11
CA GLY A 121 3.23 0.56 -4.30
C GLY A 121 4.16 -0.04 -3.25
N PHE A 122 3.69 -1.07 -2.55
CA PHE A 122 4.44 -1.71 -1.48
C PHE A 122 5.80 -2.24 -1.96
N ARG A 123 5.80 -2.93 -3.08
CA ARG A 123 7.04 -3.49 -3.64
C ARG A 123 8.09 -2.41 -3.86
N ARG A 124 7.68 -1.28 -4.40
CA ARG A 124 8.59 -0.17 -4.67
C ARG A 124 9.03 0.53 -3.39
N GLY A 125 8.12 0.72 -2.47
CA GLY A 125 8.45 1.29 -1.16
C GLY A 125 9.42 0.39 -0.40
N TYR A 126 9.17 -0.91 -0.40
CA TYR A 126 10.05 -1.88 0.25
C TYR A 126 11.49 -1.77 -0.28
N GLU A 127 11.63 -1.71 -1.59
CA GLU A 127 12.94 -1.58 -2.21
C GLU A 127 13.65 -0.31 -1.76
N ASP A 128 12.95 0.82 -1.79
CA ASP A 128 13.52 2.09 -1.34
C ASP A 128 13.87 2.04 0.15
N GLY A 129 13.02 1.47 0.99
CA GLY A 129 13.28 1.36 2.43
C GLY A 129 14.41 0.42 2.76
N TYR A 130 14.47 -0.72 2.09
CA TYR A 130 15.51 -1.71 2.35
C TYR A 130 16.89 -1.18 1.96
N TYR A 131 16.99 -0.47 0.84
CA TYR A 131 18.26 0.04 0.35
C TYR A 131 18.52 1.50 0.75
N SER A 132 17.64 2.09 1.55
CA SER A 132 17.76 3.48 2.02
C SER A 132 17.96 4.46 0.87
N ARG A 133 17.08 4.37 -0.12
CA ARG A 133 17.19 5.21 -1.31
C ARG A 133 15.84 5.80 -1.70
N SER A 134 15.86 6.72 -2.65
CA SER A 134 14.66 7.46 -3.08
C SER A 134 14.42 7.27 -4.58
N ARG A 135 14.47 6.02 -5.03
CA ARG A 135 14.29 5.72 -6.45
C ARG A 135 12.85 5.96 -6.89
N TYR A 136 11.89 5.63 -6.03
CA TYR A 136 10.47 5.68 -6.38
C TYR A 136 9.71 6.74 -5.59
N GLY A 137 10.31 7.33 -4.58
CA GLY A 137 9.61 8.26 -3.72
C GLY A 137 10.53 9.17 -2.93
N ARG A 138 9.93 9.88 -1.98
CA ARG A 138 10.63 10.82 -1.10
C ARG A 138 10.19 10.63 0.33
N TYR A 139 11.06 10.99 1.24
CA TYR A 139 10.75 11.09 2.66
C TYR A 139 10.86 12.55 3.08
N SER A 140 9.81 13.08 3.71
CA SER A 140 9.80 14.44 4.19
C SER A 140 8.88 14.56 5.40
N ASN A 141 9.39 15.12 6.49
CA ASN A 141 8.62 15.38 7.71
C ASN A 141 7.86 14.13 8.21
N GLY A 142 8.52 12.97 8.19
CA GLY A 142 7.93 11.73 8.66
C GLY A 142 6.99 11.05 7.68
N VAL A 143 6.84 11.60 6.49
CA VAL A 143 5.93 11.07 5.46
C VAL A 143 6.72 10.49 4.31
N TYR A 144 6.41 9.25 3.94
CA TYR A 144 6.96 8.59 2.76
C TYR A 144 5.96 8.75 1.62
N SER A 145 6.37 9.39 0.54
CA SER A 145 5.48 9.72 -0.58
C SER A 145 6.04 9.19 -1.89
N ILE A 146 5.24 8.42 -2.60
CA ILE A 146 5.62 7.97 -3.94
C ILE A 146 5.64 9.15 -4.90
N LEU A 147 6.58 9.13 -5.86
CA LEU A 147 6.64 10.16 -6.89
C LEU A 147 5.43 10.07 -7.82
N GLY A 148 4.89 11.23 -8.20
CA GLY A 148 3.73 11.28 -9.09
C GLY A 148 3.96 10.58 -10.42
N THR A 149 5.18 10.69 -10.96
CA THR A 149 5.53 10.02 -12.22
C THR A 149 5.50 8.50 -12.07
N ILE A 150 5.96 8.00 -10.92
CA ILE A 150 5.94 6.55 -10.64
C ILE A 150 4.50 6.08 -10.43
N LEU A 151 3.72 6.84 -9.67
CA LEU A 151 2.31 6.52 -9.48
C LEU A 151 1.59 6.44 -10.82
N GLY A 152 1.83 7.38 -11.71
CA GLY A 152 1.22 7.40 -13.05
C GLY A 152 1.64 6.23 -13.92
N GLN A 153 2.85 5.70 -13.73
CA GLN A 153 3.30 4.49 -14.43
C GLN A 153 2.58 3.25 -13.92
N ILE A 154 2.28 3.20 -12.63
CA ILE A 154 1.57 2.07 -12.02
C ILE A 154 0.09 2.12 -12.38
N LEU A 155 -0.51 3.29 -12.20
CA LEU A 155 -1.94 3.51 -12.39
C LEU A 155 -2.13 4.65 -13.37
N ASN A 156 -2.33 4.30 -14.65
CA ASN A 156 -2.47 5.29 -15.72
C ASN A 156 -3.96 5.63 -15.91
N LEU A 157 -4.44 6.53 -15.06
CA LEU A 157 -5.81 7.00 -15.13
C LEU A 157 -5.99 8.00 -16.27
N GLN A 158 -7.00 7.74 -17.10
CA GLN A 158 -7.38 8.63 -18.20
C GLN A 158 -8.78 9.13 -17.95
N SER A 159 -8.97 10.46 -17.97
CA SER A 159 -10.32 11.02 -17.85
C SER A 159 -11.02 10.94 -19.19
N PHE A 160 -12.31 10.78 -19.12
CA PHE A 160 -13.17 10.82 -20.31
C PHE A 160 -13.36 12.24 -20.78
#